data_568c048a0707cd3a614f068e30b403b3
#
_entry.id   568c048a0707cd3a614f068e30b403b3
#
_cell.length_a   1.000
_cell.length_b   1.000
_cell.length_c   1.000
_cell.angle_alpha   90.00
_cell.angle_beta   90.00
_cell.angle_gamma   90.00
#
_symmetry.space_group_name_H-M   'P 1'
#
loop_
_entity.id
_entity.type
_entity.pdbx_description
1 polymer ?
#
loop_
_entity_poly.entity_id
_entity_poly.type
_entity_poly.pdbx_seq_one_letter_code
_entity_poly.pdbx_strand_id
1 'polypeptide(L)'
;MQEVFDFLKKAGTYYLATVEGDQPRVRPFGTVNIFEGKLYIQTGKVKPCSKQMAANPKVEICAFAGGEWVRIAATAVNDDRVEAKESMLDNYPNLKANYSATDDNTQVLYLKDAVATFSSFTAPSRVVEF
;
A
#
# COMPACT_ATOMS: atom_id res chain seq x y z
N MET A 1 1.91 -3.28 13.14
CA MET A 1 2.34 -2.74 11.82
C MET A 1 3.50 -3.55 11.22
N GLN A 2 4.52 -3.86 11.97
CA GLN A 2 5.67 -4.64 11.46
C GLN A 2 5.25 -5.99 10.88
N GLU A 3 4.35 -6.70 11.54
CA GLU A 3 3.86 -7.99 11.06
C GLU A 3 3.16 -7.87 9.70
N VAL A 4 2.41 -6.80 9.50
CA VAL A 4 1.73 -6.53 8.23
C VAL A 4 2.76 -6.26 7.12
N PHE A 5 3.74 -5.41 7.42
CA PHE A 5 4.84 -5.12 6.49
C PHE A 5 5.57 -6.41 6.10
N ASP A 6 5.93 -7.23 7.07
CA ASP A 6 6.65 -8.48 6.81
C ASP A 6 5.83 -9.42 5.93
N PHE A 7 4.52 -9.50 6.17
CA PHE A 7 3.62 -10.35 5.37
C PHE A 7 3.55 -9.86 3.92
N LEU A 8 3.40 -8.55 3.70
CA LEU A 8 3.35 -7.98 2.36
C LEU A 8 4.68 -8.19 1.61
N LYS A 9 5.81 -8.07 2.31
CA LYS A 9 7.14 -8.37 1.74
C LYS A 9 7.24 -9.84 1.34
N LYS A 10 6.78 -10.74 2.17
CA LYS A 10 6.78 -12.18 1.90
C LYS A 10 5.90 -12.52 0.71
N ALA A 11 4.72 -11.92 0.61
CA ALA A 11 3.81 -12.14 -0.51
C ALA A 11 4.39 -11.60 -1.83
N GLY A 12 5.15 -10.52 -1.77
CA GLY A 12 5.74 -9.85 -2.93
C GLY A 12 4.75 -9.02 -3.70
N THR A 13 3.65 -9.60 -4.13
CA THR A 13 2.54 -8.90 -4.80
C THR A 13 1.35 -8.87 -3.87
N TYR A 14 0.72 -7.71 -3.75
CA TYR A 14 -0.57 -7.56 -3.10
C TYR A 14 -1.51 -6.81 -4.04
N TYR A 15 -2.79 -6.82 -3.74
CA TYR A 15 -3.82 -6.19 -4.58
C TYR A 15 -4.45 -5.05 -3.81
N LEU A 16 -4.48 -3.87 -4.45
CA LEU A 16 -5.04 -2.65 -3.89
C LEU A 16 -6.40 -2.39 -4.54
N ALA A 17 -7.44 -2.31 -3.71
CA ALA A 17 -8.77 -1.93 -4.15
C ALA A 17 -9.02 -0.45 -3.84
N THR A 18 -9.60 0.24 -4.81
CA THR A 18 -10.03 1.63 -4.71
C THR A 18 -11.45 1.75 -5.22
N VAL A 19 -12.06 2.93 -5.11
CA VAL A 19 -13.41 3.18 -5.59
C VAL A 19 -13.37 4.31 -6.62
N GLU A 20 -14.02 4.06 -7.76
CA GLU A 20 -14.25 5.08 -8.79
C GLU A 20 -15.75 5.28 -8.90
N GLY A 21 -16.27 6.36 -8.30
CA GLY A 21 -17.71 6.53 -8.16
C GLY A 21 -18.29 5.45 -7.24
N ASP A 22 -19.13 4.58 -7.78
CA ASP A 22 -19.66 3.40 -7.08
C ASP A 22 -19.02 2.09 -7.59
N GLN A 23 -18.02 2.16 -8.47
CA GLN A 23 -17.37 0.98 -9.04
C GLN A 23 -16.09 0.67 -8.28
N PRO A 24 -15.99 -0.52 -7.64
CA PRO A 24 -14.71 -0.97 -7.09
C PRO A 24 -13.72 -1.25 -8.21
N ARG A 25 -12.45 -0.88 -7.97
CA ARG A 25 -11.33 -1.14 -8.88
C ARG A 25 -10.23 -1.86 -8.11
N VAL A 26 -9.52 -2.76 -8.76
CA VAL A 26 -8.44 -3.52 -8.13
C VAL A 26 -7.26 -3.68 -9.10
N ARG A 27 -6.04 -3.65 -8.59
CA ARG A 27 -4.82 -3.86 -9.36
C ARG A 27 -3.70 -4.38 -8.47
N PRO A 28 -2.67 -5.02 -9.07
CA PRO A 28 -1.51 -5.47 -8.31
C PRO A 28 -0.59 -4.30 -7.94
N PHE A 29 -0.02 -4.38 -6.74
CA PHE A 29 1.02 -3.51 -6.23
C PHE A 29 2.16 -4.38 -5.71
N GLY A 30 3.38 -3.83 -5.65
CA GLY A 30 4.54 -4.58 -5.18
C GLY A 30 5.45 -3.82 -4.22
N THR A 31 5.11 -2.59 -3.85
CA THR A 31 5.96 -1.77 -3.00
C THR A 31 5.35 -1.58 -1.63
N VAL A 32 6.19 -1.65 -0.60
CA VAL A 32 5.79 -1.36 0.77
C VAL A 32 7.02 -0.88 1.54
N ASN A 33 6.86 0.14 2.38
CA ASN A 33 7.95 0.73 3.13
C ASN A 33 7.43 1.22 4.49
N ILE A 34 8.28 1.15 5.50
CA ILE A 34 8.02 1.79 6.79
C ILE A 34 8.91 3.03 6.88
N PHE A 35 8.28 4.18 7.08
CA PHE A 35 8.96 5.46 7.19
C PHE A 35 8.28 6.30 8.27
N GLU A 36 9.05 6.80 9.23
CA GLU A 36 8.54 7.61 10.35
C GLU A 36 7.36 6.94 11.08
N GLY A 37 7.44 5.62 11.28
CA GLY A 37 6.41 4.87 12.01
C GLY A 37 5.11 4.65 11.26
N LYS A 38 5.09 4.82 9.93
CA LYS A 38 3.91 4.61 9.08
C LYS A 38 4.22 3.66 7.95
N LEU A 39 3.22 2.95 7.48
CA LEU A 39 3.33 2.02 6.36
C LEU A 39 2.94 2.72 5.07
N TYR A 40 3.87 2.77 4.12
CA TYR A 40 3.70 3.46 2.85
C TYR A 40 3.60 2.50 1.68
N ILE A 41 2.82 2.90 0.69
CA ILE A 41 2.75 2.30 -0.65
C ILE A 41 3.12 3.36 -1.69
N GLN A 42 3.51 2.92 -2.90
CA GLN A 42 3.99 3.84 -3.94
C GLN A 42 3.25 3.61 -5.25
N THR A 43 2.93 4.71 -5.92
CA THR A 43 2.35 4.71 -7.26
C THR A 43 2.88 5.91 -8.06
N GLY A 44 2.31 6.17 -9.22
CA GLY A 44 2.55 7.37 -10.03
C GLY A 44 1.30 8.22 -10.14
N LYS A 45 1.44 9.54 -10.05
CA LYS A 45 0.30 10.47 -10.08
C LYS A 45 -0.52 10.39 -11.38
N VAL A 46 0.09 9.95 -12.48
CA VAL A 46 -0.60 9.81 -13.78
C VAL A 46 -1.53 8.60 -13.82
N LYS A 47 -1.39 7.66 -12.88
CA LYS A 47 -2.18 6.42 -12.90
C LYS A 47 -3.61 6.65 -12.41
N PRO A 48 -4.60 5.88 -12.95
CA PRO A 48 -5.99 5.99 -12.50
C PRO A 48 -6.17 5.79 -11.00
N CYS A 49 -5.43 4.86 -10.37
CA CYS A 49 -5.57 4.61 -8.93
C CYS A 49 -5.21 5.84 -8.09
N SER A 50 -4.23 6.64 -8.53
CA SER A 50 -3.89 7.89 -7.83
C SER A 50 -5.06 8.86 -7.83
N LYS A 51 -5.72 9.01 -8.98
CA LYS A 51 -6.88 9.89 -9.11
C LYS A 51 -8.07 9.37 -8.31
N GLN A 52 -8.25 8.05 -8.26
CA GLN A 52 -9.31 7.41 -7.48
C GLN A 52 -9.09 7.65 -5.99
N MET A 53 -7.86 7.49 -5.48
CA MET A 53 -7.54 7.75 -4.08
C MET A 53 -7.65 9.23 -3.70
N ALA A 54 -7.40 10.13 -4.64
CA ALA A 54 -7.60 11.56 -4.41
C ALA A 54 -9.09 11.90 -4.22
N ALA A 55 -9.96 11.26 -5.00
CA ALA A 55 -11.41 11.48 -4.91
C ALA A 55 -12.04 10.73 -3.73
N ASN A 56 -11.58 9.50 -3.45
CA ASN A 56 -12.03 8.68 -2.34
C ASN A 56 -10.85 7.93 -1.74
N PRO A 57 -10.35 8.35 -0.57
CA PRO A 57 -9.13 7.78 0.01
C PRO A 57 -9.33 6.42 0.69
N LYS A 58 -10.53 5.90 0.74
CA LYS A 58 -10.78 4.57 1.31
C LYS A 58 -10.24 3.51 0.38
N VAL A 59 -9.39 2.63 0.94
CA VAL A 59 -8.75 1.55 0.19
C VAL A 59 -8.84 0.25 0.96
N GLU A 60 -8.67 -0.85 0.24
CA GLU A 60 -8.46 -2.15 0.86
C GLU A 60 -7.35 -2.88 0.12
N ILE A 61 -6.50 -3.55 0.89
CA ILE A 61 -5.41 -4.37 0.38
C ILE A 61 -5.71 -5.83 0.69
N CYS A 62 -5.36 -6.72 -0.25
CA CYS A 62 -5.42 -8.16 -0.02
C CYS A 62 -4.13 -8.79 -0.52
N ALA A 63 -3.55 -9.69 0.31
CA ALA A 63 -2.38 -10.47 -0.06
C ALA A 63 -2.50 -11.89 0.48
N PHE A 64 -1.94 -12.86 -0.24
CA PHE A 64 -1.97 -14.28 0.11
C PHE A 64 -0.55 -14.83 0.13
N ALA A 65 -0.18 -15.52 1.20
CA ALA A 65 1.10 -16.19 1.31
C ALA A 65 1.03 -17.32 2.35
N GLY A 66 1.57 -18.50 2.00
CA GLY A 66 1.70 -19.61 2.92
C GLY A 66 0.38 -20.13 3.49
N GLY A 67 -0.69 -20.13 2.69
CA GLY A 67 -2.02 -20.61 3.13
C GLY A 67 -2.77 -19.63 4.03
N GLU A 68 -2.24 -18.42 4.20
CA GLU A 68 -2.85 -17.35 4.99
C GLU A 68 -3.05 -16.14 4.09
N TRP A 69 -4.07 -15.33 4.37
CA TRP A 69 -4.24 -14.05 3.68
C TRP A 69 -4.49 -12.93 4.67
N VAL A 70 -4.15 -11.72 4.24
CA VAL A 70 -4.42 -10.49 5.00
C VAL A 70 -5.29 -9.57 4.16
N ARG A 71 -6.27 -8.95 4.82
CA ARG A 71 -7.01 -7.83 4.24
C ARG A 71 -6.79 -6.61 5.13
N ILE A 72 -6.47 -5.49 4.51
CA ILE A 72 -6.16 -4.26 5.24
C ILE A 72 -7.09 -3.17 4.74
N ALA A 73 -8.03 -2.76 5.58
CA ALA A 73 -8.88 -1.60 5.30
C ALA A 73 -8.21 -0.37 5.88
N ALA A 74 -8.10 0.69 5.11
CA ALA A 74 -7.38 1.90 5.54
C ALA A 74 -7.84 3.13 4.76
N THR A 75 -7.37 4.29 5.22
CA THR A 75 -7.44 5.55 4.49
C THR A 75 -6.06 5.85 3.94
N ALA A 76 -5.92 6.01 2.62
CA ALA A 76 -4.66 6.35 1.97
C ALA A 76 -4.43 7.86 2.06
N VAL A 77 -3.29 8.25 2.62
CA VAL A 77 -2.92 9.66 2.80
C VAL A 77 -1.68 9.98 1.98
N ASN A 78 -1.81 10.91 1.04
CA ASN A 78 -0.69 11.35 0.21
C ASN A 78 0.36 12.09 1.04
N ASP A 79 1.63 11.79 0.79
CA ASP A 79 2.76 12.46 1.41
C ASP A 79 3.72 12.93 0.32
N ASP A 80 3.69 14.24 0.02
CA ASP A 80 4.50 14.81 -1.06
C ASP A 80 5.94 15.16 -0.64
N ARG A 81 6.33 14.86 0.59
CA ARG A 81 7.69 15.16 1.05
C ARG A 81 8.72 14.35 0.28
N VAL A 82 9.79 15.02 -0.13
CA VAL A 82 10.91 14.38 -0.84
C VAL A 82 11.50 13.23 -0.01
N GLU A 83 11.65 13.41 1.31
CA GLU A 83 12.22 12.41 2.21
C GLU A 83 11.41 11.10 2.20
N ALA A 84 10.09 11.20 2.17
CA ALA A 84 9.23 10.02 2.12
C ALA A 84 9.39 9.26 0.80
N LYS A 85 9.47 9.99 -0.31
CA LYS A 85 9.68 9.40 -1.64
C LYS A 85 11.07 8.77 -1.75
N GLU A 86 12.11 9.45 -1.26
CA GLU A 86 13.47 8.93 -1.27
C GLU A 86 13.58 7.63 -0.46
N SER A 87 12.96 7.58 0.72
CA SER A 87 12.97 6.39 1.56
C SER A 87 12.38 5.18 0.83
N MET A 88 11.27 5.37 0.13
CA MET A 88 10.65 4.30 -0.67
C MET A 88 11.57 3.85 -1.80
N LEU A 89 12.11 4.79 -2.58
CA LEU A 89 12.96 4.47 -3.72
C LEU A 89 14.27 3.81 -3.31
N ASP A 90 14.82 4.17 -2.16
CA ASP A 90 16.03 3.54 -1.63
C ASP A 90 15.81 2.06 -1.29
N ASN A 91 14.59 1.69 -0.91
CA ASN A 91 14.23 0.29 -0.67
C ASN A 91 13.88 -0.47 -1.95
N TYR A 92 13.67 0.23 -3.07
CA TYR A 92 13.36 -0.35 -4.38
C TYR A 92 14.19 0.35 -5.45
N PRO A 93 15.54 0.16 -5.45
CA PRO A 93 16.42 0.90 -6.36
C PRO A 93 16.09 0.73 -7.85
N ASN A 94 15.51 -0.41 -8.22
CA ASN A 94 15.08 -0.66 -9.60
C ASN A 94 14.00 0.31 -10.09
N LEU A 95 13.23 0.91 -9.19
CA LEU A 95 12.24 1.92 -9.56
C LEU A 95 12.87 3.23 -10.02
N LYS A 96 14.13 3.47 -9.67
CA LYS A 96 14.84 4.72 -10.03
C LYS A 96 15.06 4.86 -11.54
N ALA A 97 14.86 3.78 -12.31
CA ALA A 97 14.87 3.86 -13.77
C ALA A 97 13.70 4.68 -14.32
N ASN A 98 12.55 4.71 -13.62
CA ASN A 98 11.33 5.36 -14.08
C ASN A 98 10.78 6.42 -13.12
N TYR A 99 11.28 6.46 -11.88
CA TYR A 99 10.80 7.35 -10.82
C TYR A 99 11.94 8.04 -10.11
N SER A 100 11.70 9.28 -9.68
CA SER A 100 12.62 10.00 -8.77
C SER A 100 11.80 10.79 -7.74
N ALA A 101 12.43 11.14 -6.64
CA ALA A 101 11.76 11.90 -5.58
C ALA A 101 11.35 13.32 -6.03
N THR A 102 11.89 13.80 -7.16
CA THR A 102 11.65 15.14 -7.68
C THR A 102 11.02 15.15 -9.07
N ASP A 103 10.50 14.01 -9.56
CA ASP A 103 9.95 13.91 -10.90
C ASP A 103 8.50 14.43 -11.04
N ASP A 104 7.90 14.87 -9.94
CA ASP A 104 6.50 15.34 -9.88
C ASP A 104 5.46 14.29 -10.26
N ASN A 105 5.85 13.04 -10.40
CA ASN A 105 4.97 11.91 -10.68
C ASN A 105 4.97 10.86 -9.57
N THR A 106 6.14 10.59 -8.98
CA THR A 106 6.26 9.63 -7.88
C THR A 106 5.35 10.05 -6.73
N GLN A 107 4.50 9.11 -6.30
CA GLN A 107 3.58 9.35 -5.20
C GLN A 107 3.75 8.25 -4.16
N VAL A 108 3.90 8.64 -2.91
CA VAL A 108 3.83 7.73 -1.77
C VAL A 108 2.67 8.12 -0.88
N LEU A 109 1.95 7.11 -0.39
CA LEU A 109 0.80 7.29 0.47
C LEU A 109 0.98 6.39 1.69
N TYR A 110 0.66 6.89 2.88
CA TYR A 110 0.64 6.02 4.04
C TYR A 110 -0.79 5.59 4.38
N LEU A 111 -0.89 4.44 5.02
CA LEU A 111 -2.16 3.86 5.43
C LEU A 111 -2.50 4.37 6.83
N LYS A 112 -3.59 5.14 6.90
CA LYS A 112 -4.09 5.72 8.15
C LYS A 112 -5.29 4.92 8.66
N ASP A 113 -5.37 4.77 9.99
CA ASP A 113 -6.47 4.05 10.65
C ASP A 113 -6.65 2.65 10.06
N ALA A 114 -5.53 1.95 9.87
CA ALA A 114 -5.50 0.66 9.21
C ALA A 114 -5.99 -0.45 10.14
N VAL A 115 -6.82 -1.33 9.59
CA VAL A 115 -7.31 -2.53 10.25
C VAL A 115 -6.93 -3.71 9.36
N ALA A 116 -5.97 -4.51 9.82
CA ALA A 116 -5.51 -5.71 9.11
C ALA A 116 -6.13 -6.95 9.73
N THR A 117 -6.80 -7.76 8.92
CA THR A 117 -7.39 -9.02 9.34
C THR A 117 -6.63 -10.17 8.67
N PHE A 118 -5.95 -10.98 9.47
CA PHE A 118 -5.27 -12.20 9.02
C PHE A 118 -6.22 -13.38 9.13
N SER A 119 -6.33 -14.14 8.06
CA SER A 119 -7.27 -15.26 7.97
C SER A 119 -6.62 -16.48 7.31
N SER A 120 -7.14 -17.66 7.65
CA SER A 120 -6.76 -18.92 7.01
C SER A 120 -7.95 -19.86 7.08
N PHE A 121 -7.86 -21.02 6.42
CA PHE A 121 -8.92 -22.04 6.49
C PHE A 121 -8.87 -22.89 7.77
N THR A 122 -7.79 -22.78 8.55
CA THR A 122 -7.53 -23.71 9.66
C THR A 122 -7.47 -23.06 11.03
N ALA A 123 -7.38 -21.73 11.11
CA ALA A 123 -7.24 -21.00 12.37
C ALA A 123 -8.23 -19.84 12.44
N PRO A 124 -8.61 -19.38 13.65
CA PRO A 124 -9.40 -18.17 13.82
C PRO A 124 -8.70 -16.96 13.24
N SER A 125 -9.49 -16.01 12.75
CA SER A 125 -8.98 -14.73 12.28
C SER A 125 -8.43 -13.91 13.45
N ARG A 126 -7.40 -13.10 13.17
CA ARG A 126 -6.84 -12.16 14.14
C ARG A 126 -6.70 -10.79 13.51
N VAL A 127 -6.81 -9.76 14.32
CA VAL A 127 -6.86 -8.36 13.87
C VAL A 127 -5.67 -7.59 14.42
N VAL A 128 -5.05 -6.79 13.57
CA VAL A 128 -3.97 -5.86 13.93
C VAL A 128 -4.39 -4.48 13.46
N GLU A 129 -4.39 -3.51 14.36
CA GLU A 129 -4.72 -2.11 14.04
C GLU A 129 -3.45 -1.26 14.11
N PHE A 130 -3.33 -0.33 13.21
CA PHE A 130 -2.18 0.58 13.23
C PHE A 130 -2.45 1.89 12.50
#